data_fbadf7a670c04686f5fd74f79405efe0
#
_entry.id   fbadf7a670c04686f5fd74f79405efe0
#
_cell.length_a   1.000
_cell.length_b   1.000
_cell.length_c   1.000
_cell.angle_alpha   90.00
_cell.angle_beta   90.00
_cell.angle_gamma   90.00
#
_symmetry.space_group_name_H-M   'P 1'
#
loop_
_entity.id
_entity.type
_entity.pdbx_description
1 polymer ?
#
loop_
_entity_poly.entity_id
_entity_poly.type
_entity_poly.pdbx_seq_one_letter_code
_entity_poly.pdbx_strand_id
1 'polypeptide(L)'
;MMAQLPAGGPGPVRIIEVDPERIVKWVKGFAERHGELTRSSADVSVTLSAADGATVILKPFAPVAGGGPGELAGLAAWATPPVSIALILVRRGGYAVGLGQGPELISHKVGTRYVQSRTAAGGWSQHRFARRRDNQADALVVAVIEHARRVVLASPTGALIVGGDKSLVRDVLADPRLAGLARLPRRELFDLPDPKLVVLKQALRRGRAVRISLSEPGPESA
;
A
#
# COMPACT_ATOMS: atom_id res chain seq x y z
N MET A 1 25.87 3.19 40.55
CA MET A 1 26.37 2.64 39.28
C MET A 1 25.48 3.22 38.21
N MET A 2 25.91 4.31 37.56
CA MET A 2 25.12 5.02 36.53
C MET A 2 25.23 4.23 35.22
N ALA A 3 24.10 3.77 34.72
CA ALA A 3 24.02 3.17 33.39
C ALA A 3 24.29 4.27 32.36
N GLN A 4 25.38 4.13 31.63
CA GLN A 4 25.72 4.98 30.48
C GLN A 4 24.70 4.70 29.35
N LEU A 5 23.90 5.69 28.98
CA LEU A 5 23.06 5.67 27.77
C LEU A 5 23.98 5.59 26.55
N PRO A 6 23.68 4.75 25.55
CA PRO A 6 24.49 4.68 24.34
C PRO A 6 24.38 5.99 23.56
N ALA A 7 25.55 6.59 23.31
CA ALA A 7 25.71 7.89 22.61
C ALA A 7 25.76 7.73 21.09
N GLY A 8 24.77 7.06 20.50
CA GLY A 8 24.59 6.98 19.05
C GLY A 8 23.19 7.49 18.68
N GLY A 9 23.08 8.60 17.92
CA GLY A 9 21.78 9.04 17.41
C GLY A 9 21.17 7.97 16.48
N PRO A 10 19.82 7.95 16.31
CA PRO A 10 19.17 6.98 15.42
C PRO A 10 19.70 7.14 14.00
N GLY A 11 20.15 6.03 13.41
CA GLY A 11 20.57 5.98 12.02
C GLY A 11 19.40 6.23 11.04
N PRO A 12 19.67 6.30 9.74
CA PRO A 12 18.65 6.59 8.74
C PRO A 12 17.55 5.51 8.76
N VAL A 13 16.29 5.97 8.73
CA VAL A 13 15.14 5.06 8.70
C VAL A 13 14.98 4.45 7.30
N ARG A 14 15.01 3.12 7.22
CA ARG A 14 14.71 2.36 5.99
C ARG A 14 13.30 1.78 6.04
N ILE A 15 12.56 1.87 4.92
CA ILE A 15 11.24 1.24 4.78
C ILE A 15 11.41 -0.09 4.05
N ILE A 16 10.93 -1.17 4.67
CA ILE A 16 10.95 -2.55 4.14
C ILE A 16 9.50 -3.03 4.03
N GLU A 17 9.17 -3.73 2.94
CA GLU A 17 7.87 -4.37 2.74
C GLU A 17 8.06 -5.89 2.88
N VAL A 18 7.41 -6.49 3.88
CA VAL A 18 7.50 -7.93 4.18
C VAL A 18 6.12 -8.56 4.03
N ASP A 19 6.05 -9.66 3.27
CA ASP A 19 4.79 -10.40 3.11
C ASP A 19 4.28 -10.88 4.49
N PRO A 20 2.98 -10.77 4.80
CA PRO A 20 2.44 -11.09 6.12
C PRO A 20 2.80 -12.50 6.60
N GLU A 21 2.84 -13.46 5.67
CA GLU A 21 3.17 -14.85 5.91
C GLU A 21 4.62 -15.07 6.36
N ARG A 22 5.49 -14.09 6.11
CA ARG A 22 6.93 -14.12 6.44
C ARG A 22 7.30 -13.28 7.66
N ILE A 23 6.32 -12.57 8.26
CA ILE A 23 6.62 -11.58 9.31
C ILE A 23 7.26 -12.21 10.55
N VAL A 24 6.79 -13.38 10.96
CA VAL A 24 7.34 -14.10 12.13
C VAL A 24 8.81 -14.51 11.89
N LYS A 25 9.11 -15.05 10.70
CA LYS A 25 10.48 -15.41 10.32
C LYS A 25 11.37 -14.17 10.26
N TRP A 26 10.85 -13.06 9.74
CA TRP A 26 11.58 -11.81 9.64
C TRP A 26 11.94 -11.26 11.04
N VAL A 27 10.98 -11.24 11.97
CA VAL A 27 11.20 -10.79 13.36
C VAL A 27 12.21 -11.68 14.09
N LYS A 28 12.12 -13.01 13.91
CA LYS A 28 13.13 -13.94 14.48
C LYS A 28 14.53 -13.62 13.95
N GLY A 29 14.70 -13.44 12.63
CA GLY A 29 15.99 -13.08 12.05
C GLY A 29 16.47 -11.68 12.46
N PHE A 30 15.57 -10.77 12.82
CA PHE A 30 15.94 -9.49 13.42
C PHE A 30 16.48 -9.70 14.83
N ALA A 31 15.81 -10.48 15.68
CA ALA A 31 16.27 -10.81 17.03
C ALA A 31 17.64 -11.53 17.03
N GLU A 32 17.85 -12.46 16.09
CA GLU A 32 19.12 -13.18 15.95
C GLU A 32 20.31 -12.26 15.64
N ARG A 33 20.07 -11.15 14.92
CA ARG A 33 21.14 -10.18 14.58
C ARG A 33 21.35 -9.09 15.60
N HIS A 34 20.30 -8.67 16.31
CA HIS A 34 20.31 -7.48 17.16
C HIS A 34 20.12 -7.77 18.65
N GLY A 35 19.93 -9.06 19.01
CA GLY A 35 19.80 -9.50 20.40
C GLY A 35 18.36 -9.49 20.91
N GLU A 36 18.22 -9.45 22.22
CA GLU A 36 16.93 -9.50 22.90
C GLU A 36 16.04 -8.32 22.53
N LEU A 37 14.74 -8.60 22.32
CA LEU A 37 13.76 -7.60 21.90
C LEU A 37 12.85 -7.20 23.05
N THR A 38 12.74 -5.91 23.30
CA THR A 38 11.65 -5.30 24.04
C THR A 38 10.57 -4.84 23.09
N ARG A 39 9.30 -4.83 23.56
CA ARG A 39 8.17 -4.51 22.72
C ARG A 39 7.27 -3.47 23.34
N SER A 40 6.79 -2.54 22.51
CA SER A 40 5.66 -1.65 22.79
C SER A 40 4.63 -1.69 21.68
N SER A 41 3.37 -1.54 22.01
CA SER A 41 2.27 -1.50 21.03
C SER A 41 1.53 -0.17 21.14
N ALA A 42 1.24 0.44 20.00
CA ALA A 42 0.45 1.65 19.91
C ALA A 42 -0.56 1.50 18.77
N ASP A 43 -1.86 1.67 19.06
CA ASP A 43 -2.97 1.62 18.12
C ASP A 43 -2.86 0.50 17.07
N VAL A 44 -2.26 0.83 15.93
CA VAL A 44 -2.15 -0.03 14.74
C VAL A 44 -0.70 -0.44 14.43
N SER A 45 0.24 -0.23 15.35
CA SER A 45 1.66 -0.55 15.15
C SER A 45 2.27 -1.26 16.34
N VAL A 46 3.31 -2.04 16.07
CA VAL A 46 4.16 -2.67 17.06
C VAL A 46 5.57 -2.15 16.87
N THR A 47 6.16 -1.64 17.94
CA THR A 47 7.58 -1.26 17.99
C THR A 47 8.36 -2.35 18.70
N LEU A 48 9.45 -2.81 18.10
CA LEU A 48 10.44 -3.70 18.69
C LEU A 48 11.75 -2.95 18.80
N SER A 49 12.32 -2.94 20.00
CA SER A 49 13.63 -2.35 20.28
C SER A 49 14.58 -3.46 20.72
N ALA A 50 15.72 -3.55 20.06
CA ALA A 50 16.72 -4.56 20.30
C ALA A 50 17.79 -4.07 21.30
N ALA A 51 18.53 -5.03 21.89
CA ALA A 51 19.53 -4.74 22.92
C ALA A 51 20.68 -3.85 22.40
N ASP A 52 21.02 -3.91 21.13
CA ASP A 52 22.03 -3.08 20.47
C ASP A 52 21.54 -1.67 20.07
N GLY A 53 20.29 -1.32 20.36
CA GLY A 53 19.66 -0.05 20.02
C GLY A 53 18.96 0.00 18.66
N ALA A 54 18.99 -1.07 17.88
CA ALA A 54 18.19 -1.16 16.64
C ALA A 54 16.70 -1.16 16.97
N THR A 55 15.90 -0.46 16.15
CA THR A 55 14.46 -0.33 16.36
C THR A 55 13.68 -0.58 15.08
N VAL A 56 12.59 -1.30 15.19
CA VAL A 56 11.65 -1.52 14.08
C VAL A 56 10.23 -1.19 14.49
N ILE A 57 9.49 -0.53 13.57
CA ILE A 57 8.07 -0.27 13.71
C ILE A 57 7.34 -1.07 12.63
N LEU A 58 6.54 -2.03 13.06
CA LEU A 58 5.72 -2.88 12.21
C LEU A 58 4.35 -2.24 12.01
N LYS A 59 3.93 -2.06 10.75
CA LYS A 59 2.62 -1.52 10.37
C LYS A 59 1.95 -2.42 9.34
N PRO A 60 1.05 -3.33 9.73
CA PRO A 60 0.29 -4.16 8.79
C PRO A 60 -0.71 -3.32 8.00
N PHE A 61 -1.32 -3.94 6.99
CA PHE A 61 -2.40 -3.32 6.24
C PHE A 61 -3.76 -3.62 6.87
N ALA A 62 -4.50 -2.57 7.23
CA ALA A 62 -5.82 -2.67 7.83
C ALA A 62 -5.85 -3.62 9.06
N PRO A 63 -5.04 -3.37 10.08
CA PRO A 63 -5.02 -4.21 11.26
C PRO A 63 -6.37 -4.15 11.97
N VAL A 64 -6.71 -5.23 12.65
CA VAL A 64 -7.86 -5.26 13.54
C VAL A 64 -7.62 -4.27 14.68
N ALA A 65 -8.61 -3.45 15.01
CA ALA A 65 -8.53 -2.52 16.13
C ALA A 65 -8.29 -3.28 17.46
N GLY A 66 -7.42 -2.74 18.31
CA GLY A 66 -7.12 -3.35 19.62
C GLY A 66 -5.63 -3.48 19.93
N GLY A 67 -4.78 -2.85 19.13
CA GLY A 67 -3.32 -2.89 19.31
C GLY A 67 -2.65 -4.14 18.77
N GLY A 68 -1.33 -4.15 18.83
CA GLY A 68 -0.53 -5.31 18.43
C GLY A 68 -0.65 -6.46 19.43
N PRO A 69 -0.31 -7.69 19.02
CA PRO A 69 -0.44 -8.88 19.85
C PRO A 69 0.40 -8.78 21.12
N GLY A 70 -0.10 -9.36 22.21
CA GLY A 70 0.62 -9.47 23.50
C GLY A 70 1.93 -10.25 23.39
N GLU A 71 2.01 -11.19 22.49
CA GLU A 71 3.16 -12.07 22.29
C GLU A 71 3.51 -12.21 20.80
N LEU A 72 4.74 -12.64 20.49
CA LEU A 72 5.18 -12.91 19.12
C LEU A 72 4.34 -14.01 18.44
N ALA A 73 3.75 -14.92 19.21
CA ALA A 73 2.86 -15.97 18.70
C ALA A 73 1.63 -15.39 17.98
N GLY A 74 1.09 -14.25 18.45
CA GLY A 74 -0.03 -13.55 17.83
C GLY A 74 0.33 -12.69 16.62
N LEU A 75 1.61 -12.51 16.32
CA LEU A 75 2.09 -11.57 15.31
C LEU A 75 1.60 -11.95 13.89
N ALA A 76 1.56 -13.24 13.56
CA ALA A 76 1.09 -13.70 12.25
C ALA A 76 -0.39 -13.34 12.01
N ALA A 77 -1.26 -13.63 12.99
CA ALA A 77 -2.69 -13.32 12.90
C ALA A 77 -2.93 -11.81 12.82
N TRP A 78 -2.24 -11.04 13.65
CA TRP A 78 -2.34 -9.57 13.65
C TRP A 78 -1.85 -8.93 12.34
N ALA A 79 -0.81 -9.50 11.72
CA ALA A 79 -0.25 -8.99 10.47
C ALA A 79 -1.07 -9.40 9.24
N THR A 80 -1.98 -10.37 9.37
CA THR A 80 -2.81 -10.86 8.26
C THR A 80 -3.80 -9.79 7.82
N PRO A 81 -3.75 -9.35 6.54
CA PRO A 81 -4.70 -8.38 6.03
C PRO A 81 -6.08 -9.00 5.82
N PRO A 82 -7.14 -8.20 5.58
CA PRO A 82 -8.44 -8.71 5.20
C PRO A 82 -8.36 -9.72 4.05
N VAL A 83 -9.19 -10.76 4.11
CA VAL A 83 -9.18 -11.86 3.12
C VAL A 83 -9.39 -11.34 1.71
N SER A 84 -10.38 -10.43 1.52
CA SER A 84 -10.72 -9.86 0.21
C SER A 84 -10.30 -8.40 0.13
N ILE A 85 -9.53 -8.07 -0.89
CA ILE A 85 -8.96 -6.74 -1.12
C ILE A 85 -9.31 -6.28 -2.54
N ALA A 86 -9.94 -5.12 -2.66
CA ALA A 86 -10.16 -4.44 -3.92
C ALA A 86 -8.88 -3.76 -4.41
N LEU A 87 -8.67 -3.73 -5.73
CA LEU A 87 -7.58 -3.00 -6.36
C LEU A 87 -8.12 -2.11 -7.47
N ILE A 88 -7.72 -0.84 -7.46
CA ILE A 88 -8.02 0.14 -8.52
C ILE A 88 -6.75 0.88 -8.86
N LEU A 89 -6.17 0.57 -10.02
CA LEU A 89 -5.02 1.27 -10.56
C LEU A 89 -5.47 2.02 -11.82
N VAL A 90 -5.22 3.32 -11.89
CA VAL A 90 -5.64 4.14 -13.03
C VAL A 90 -4.59 5.20 -13.37
N ARG A 91 -4.21 5.25 -14.65
CA ARG A 91 -3.37 6.28 -15.25
C ARG A 91 -3.95 6.73 -16.58
N ARG A 92 -3.51 7.85 -17.10
CA ARG A 92 -3.98 8.40 -18.38
C ARG A 92 -3.84 7.44 -19.58
N GLY A 93 -2.93 6.45 -19.51
CA GLY A 93 -2.73 5.44 -20.55
C GLY A 93 -3.55 4.17 -20.38
N GLY A 94 -4.16 3.92 -19.21
CA GLY A 94 -4.88 2.69 -18.94
C GLY A 94 -5.30 2.52 -17.50
N TYR A 95 -5.90 1.37 -17.24
CA TYR A 95 -6.37 1.00 -15.90
C TYR A 95 -6.24 -0.51 -15.67
N ALA A 96 -6.19 -0.88 -14.39
CA ALA A 96 -6.33 -2.25 -13.94
C ALA A 96 -7.18 -2.26 -12.68
N VAL A 97 -8.25 -3.04 -12.67
CA VAL A 97 -9.08 -3.29 -11.50
C VAL A 97 -9.04 -4.76 -11.17
N GLY A 98 -9.12 -5.12 -9.89
CA GLY A 98 -9.05 -6.50 -9.48
C GLY A 98 -9.61 -6.74 -8.09
N LEU A 99 -9.86 -8.01 -7.80
CA LEU A 99 -10.19 -8.53 -6.49
C LEU A 99 -9.14 -9.57 -6.11
N GLY A 100 -8.42 -9.30 -5.03
CA GLY A 100 -7.48 -10.22 -4.41
C GLY A 100 -8.16 -11.00 -3.28
N GLN A 101 -7.82 -12.27 -3.14
CA GLN A 101 -8.17 -13.09 -2.00
C GLN A 101 -6.90 -13.73 -1.44
N GLY A 102 -6.51 -13.31 -0.25
CA GLY A 102 -5.18 -13.63 0.24
C GLY A 102 -4.10 -13.12 -0.75
N PRO A 103 -3.10 -13.93 -1.10
CA PRO A 103 -2.05 -13.56 -2.06
C PRO A 103 -2.50 -13.63 -3.52
N GLU A 104 -3.65 -14.22 -3.82
CA GLU A 104 -4.10 -14.52 -5.17
C GLU A 104 -5.02 -13.44 -5.74
N LEU A 105 -4.84 -13.15 -7.02
CA LEU A 105 -5.73 -12.28 -7.78
C LEU A 105 -6.82 -13.15 -8.44
N ILE A 106 -8.03 -13.14 -7.87
CA ILE A 106 -9.12 -14.05 -8.28
C ILE A 106 -9.98 -13.51 -9.41
N SER A 107 -10.07 -12.19 -9.56
CA SER A 107 -10.80 -11.55 -10.64
C SER A 107 -10.12 -10.25 -11.04
N HIS A 108 -10.09 -9.93 -12.32
CA HIS A 108 -9.47 -8.70 -12.78
C HIS A 108 -9.95 -8.25 -14.15
N LYS A 109 -9.77 -6.97 -14.43
CA LYS A 109 -9.88 -6.37 -15.75
C LYS A 109 -8.75 -5.37 -15.95
N VAL A 110 -8.03 -5.52 -17.05
CA VAL A 110 -7.02 -4.56 -17.51
C VAL A 110 -7.51 -3.96 -18.83
N GLY A 111 -7.37 -2.66 -18.98
CA GLY A 111 -7.73 -1.94 -20.19
C GLY A 111 -6.76 -0.81 -20.48
N THR A 112 -6.51 -0.59 -21.76
CA THR A 112 -5.77 0.57 -22.25
C THR A 112 -6.79 1.55 -22.83
N ARG A 113 -6.67 2.83 -22.44
CA ARG A 113 -7.34 3.95 -23.11
C ARG A 113 -6.33 5.05 -23.29
N TYR A 114 -6.05 5.37 -24.52
CA TYR A 114 -5.12 6.45 -24.83
C TYR A 114 -5.75 7.79 -24.44
N VAL A 115 -5.15 8.47 -23.49
CA VAL A 115 -5.41 9.89 -23.20
C VAL A 115 -4.21 10.68 -23.72
N GLN A 116 -4.45 11.54 -24.68
CA GLN A 116 -3.40 12.30 -25.34
C GLN A 116 -2.59 13.11 -24.32
N SER A 117 -1.28 12.94 -24.31
CA SER A 117 -0.36 13.71 -23.45
C SER A 117 -0.31 15.20 -23.87
N ARG A 118 0.20 16.08 -22.99
CA ARG A 118 0.40 17.48 -23.31
C ARG A 118 1.35 17.62 -24.48
N THR A 119 0.88 18.17 -25.59
CA THR A 119 1.74 18.70 -26.66
C THR A 119 2.02 20.18 -26.39
N ALA A 120 3.27 20.57 -26.52
CA ALA A 120 3.74 21.96 -26.33
C ALA A 120 3.46 22.82 -27.60
N ALA A 121 2.20 22.89 -28.03
CA ALA A 121 1.79 23.75 -29.14
C ALA A 121 0.97 24.93 -28.60
N GLY A 122 1.41 26.15 -28.83
CA GLY A 122 0.72 27.35 -28.40
C GLY A 122 -0.42 27.76 -29.33
N GLY A 123 -1.45 28.41 -28.81
CA GLY A 123 -2.52 29.03 -29.56
C GLY A 123 -3.91 28.43 -29.38
N TRP A 124 -4.86 28.84 -30.23
CA TRP A 124 -6.29 28.46 -30.22
C TRP A 124 -6.57 26.94 -30.18
N SER A 125 -5.64 26.15 -30.63
CA SER A 125 -5.68 24.68 -30.52
C SER A 125 -5.55 24.17 -29.09
N GLN A 126 -4.97 24.91 -28.15
CA GLN A 126 -4.81 24.45 -26.75
C GLN A 126 -6.15 24.19 -26.07
N HIS A 127 -7.15 25.06 -26.27
CA HIS A 127 -8.49 24.87 -25.68
C HIS A 127 -9.20 23.64 -26.24
N ARG A 128 -9.07 23.35 -27.54
CA ARG A 128 -9.64 22.16 -28.16
C ARG A 128 -8.95 20.88 -27.65
N PHE A 129 -7.63 20.91 -27.52
CA PHE A 129 -6.85 19.78 -26.99
C PHE A 129 -7.10 19.57 -25.50
N ALA A 130 -7.26 20.64 -24.70
CA ALA A 130 -7.63 20.54 -23.30
C ALA A 130 -8.99 19.83 -23.14
N ARG A 131 -10.03 20.32 -23.81
CA ARG A 131 -11.37 19.74 -23.77
C ARG A 131 -11.42 18.27 -24.25
N ARG A 132 -10.60 17.91 -25.25
CA ARG A 132 -10.49 16.54 -25.73
C ARG A 132 -9.84 15.63 -24.69
N ARG A 133 -8.80 16.12 -23.97
CA ARG A 133 -8.17 15.38 -22.88
C ARG A 133 -9.11 15.17 -21.69
N ASP A 134 -9.89 16.19 -21.36
CA ASP A 134 -10.85 16.11 -20.24
C ASP A 134 -11.93 15.07 -20.58
N ASN A 135 -12.52 15.11 -21.78
CA ASN A 135 -13.49 14.11 -22.23
C ASN A 135 -12.91 12.67 -22.27
N GLN A 136 -11.63 12.51 -22.60
CA GLN A 136 -10.96 11.21 -22.60
C GLN A 136 -10.70 10.72 -21.17
N ALA A 137 -10.35 11.62 -20.22
CA ALA A 137 -10.19 11.29 -18.83
C ALA A 137 -11.54 10.88 -18.20
N ASP A 138 -12.61 11.61 -18.48
CA ASP A 138 -13.97 11.28 -18.02
C ASP A 138 -14.43 9.90 -18.54
N ALA A 139 -14.20 9.61 -19.82
CA ALA A 139 -14.54 8.31 -20.41
C ALA A 139 -13.69 7.16 -19.80
N LEU A 140 -12.45 7.45 -19.39
CA LEU A 140 -11.61 6.49 -18.66
C LEU A 140 -12.17 6.25 -17.26
N VAL A 141 -12.51 7.31 -16.53
CA VAL A 141 -13.09 7.22 -15.17
C VAL A 141 -14.37 6.39 -15.19
N VAL A 142 -15.29 6.68 -16.12
CA VAL A 142 -16.54 5.90 -16.28
C VAL A 142 -16.25 4.42 -16.53
N ALA A 143 -15.30 4.09 -17.43
CA ALA A 143 -14.94 2.71 -17.71
C ALA A 143 -14.36 1.99 -16.47
N VAL A 144 -13.51 2.68 -15.70
CA VAL A 144 -12.95 2.12 -14.45
C VAL A 144 -14.05 1.84 -13.44
N ILE A 145 -14.99 2.76 -13.25
CA ILE A 145 -16.13 2.59 -12.33
C ILE A 145 -16.96 1.37 -12.72
N GLU A 146 -17.32 1.24 -14.01
CA GLU A 146 -18.11 0.09 -14.48
C GLU A 146 -17.38 -1.25 -14.28
N HIS A 147 -16.08 -1.29 -14.53
CA HIS A 147 -15.30 -2.50 -14.29
C HIS A 147 -15.09 -2.79 -12.80
N ALA A 148 -14.85 -1.76 -11.96
CA ALA A 148 -14.77 -1.92 -10.53
C ALA A 148 -16.07 -2.50 -9.95
N ARG A 149 -17.22 -2.03 -10.40
CA ARG A 149 -18.53 -2.60 -10.01
C ARG A 149 -18.63 -4.09 -10.33
N ARG A 150 -18.28 -4.50 -11.54
CA ARG A 150 -18.40 -5.90 -11.96
C ARG A 150 -17.39 -6.83 -11.31
N VAL A 151 -16.15 -6.36 -11.15
CA VAL A 151 -15.02 -7.19 -10.69
C VAL A 151 -14.94 -7.22 -9.18
N VAL A 152 -15.22 -6.09 -8.53
CA VAL A 152 -14.96 -5.90 -7.09
C VAL A 152 -16.22 -6.03 -6.25
N LEU A 153 -17.33 -5.38 -6.65
CA LEU A 153 -18.55 -5.37 -5.84
C LEU A 153 -19.33 -6.69 -5.89
N ALA A 154 -18.89 -7.65 -6.68
CA ALA A 154 -19.47 -9.00 -6.70
C ALA A 154 -19.23 -9.79 -5.39
N SER A 155 -18.31 -9.35 -4.55
CA SER A 155 -17.94 -10.01 -3.30
C SER A 155 -17.70 -9.00 -2.18
N PRO A 156 -17.97 -9.37 -0.92
CA PRO A 156 -17.61 -8.54 0.23
C PRO A 156 -16.11 -8.25 0.26
N THR A 157 -15.75 -6.99 0.45
CA THR A 157 -14.37 -6.52 0.40
C THR A 157 -14.04 -5.80 1.69
N GLY A 158 -12.91 -6.14 2.33
CA GLY A 158 -12.50 -5.59 3.61
C GLY A 158 -11.48 -4.46 3.53
N ALA A 159 -10.83 -4.27 2.37
CA ALA A 159 -9.82 -3.23 2.18
C ALA A 159 -9.67 -2.84 0.70
N LEU A 160 -9.03 -1.70 0.44
CA LEU A 160 -8.82 -1.14 -0.89
C LEU A 160 -7.34 -0.78 -1.11
N ILE A 161 -6.79 -1.18 -2.25
CA ILE A 161 -5.49 -0.71 -2.75
C ILE A 161 -5.74 0.18 -3.96
N VAL A 162 -5.16 1.36 -3.97
CA VAL A 162 -5.24 2.30 -5.09
C VAL A 162 -3.85 2.72 -5.58
N GLY A 163 -3.74 3.06 -6.86
CA GLY A 163 -2.48 3.54 -7.43
C GLY A 163 -2.65 4.21 -8.79
N GLY A 164 -1.59 4.82 -9.27
CA GLY A 164 -1.56 5.54 -10.53
C GLY A 164 -1.68 7.06 -10.36
N ASP A 165 -2.54 7.73 -11.13
CA ASP A 165 -2.75 9.17 -11.04
C ASP A 165 -3.71 9.52 -9.90
N LYS A 166 -3.26 10.31 -8.92
CA LYS A 166 -4.04 10.68 -7.72
C LYS A 166 -5.37 11.35 -8.08
N SER A 167 -5.40 12.22 -9.10
CA SER A 167 -6.62 12.88 -9.55
C SER A 167 -7.63 11.89 -10.09
N LEU A 168 -7.21 10.97 -10.98
CA LEU A 168 -8.09 9.96 -11.54
C LEU A 168 -8.61 8.98 -10.49
N VAL A 169 -7.77 8.56 -9.54
CA VAL A 169 -8.19 7.73 -8.40
C VAL A 169 -9.26 8.44 -7.58
N ARG A 170 -9.05 9.72 -7.26
CA ARG A 170 -10.04 10.53 -6.53
C ARG A 170 -11.37 10.62 -7.29
N ASP A 171 -11.31 10.89 -8.59
CA ASP A 171 -12.50 11.05 -9.42
C ASP A 171 -13.28 9.73 -9.57
N VAL A 172 -12.58 8.58 -9.67
CA VAL A 172 -13.19 7.25 -9.61
C VAL A 172 -13.87 6.99 -8.27
N LEU A 173 -13.23 7.30 -7.15
CA LEU A 173 -13.75 7.03 -5.80
C LEU A 173 -14.84 8.03 -5.37
N ALA A 174 -14.97 9.16 -6.05
CA ALA A 174 -16.05 10.13 -5.83
C ALA A 174 -17.41 9.64 -6.37
N ASP A 175 -17.42 8.62 -7.22
CA ASP A 175 -18.67 8.08 -7.75
C ASP A 175 -19.51 7.41 -6.64
N PRO A 176 -20.79 7.79 -6.47
CA PRO A 176 -21.66 7.24 -5.42
C PRO A 176 -21.78 5.72 -5.45
N ARG A 177 -21.67 5.10 -6.65
CA ARG A 177 -21.74 3.65 -6.84
C ARG A 177 -20.58 2.91 -6.20
N LEU A 178 -19.45 3.59 -5.91
CA LEU A 178 -18.26 3.07 -5.24
C LEU A 178 -18.11 3.58 -3.80
N ALA A 179 -19.10 4.26 -3.24
CA ALA A 179 -19.04 4.85 -1.91
C ALA A 179 -18.68 3.82 -0.81
N GLY A 180 -19.10 2.56 -0.97
CA GLY A 180 -18.70 1.47 -0.06
C GLY A 180 -17.21 1.22 -0.08
N LEU A 181 -16.57 1.21 -1.26
CA LEU A 181 -15.12 1.03 -1.38
C LEU A 181 -14.33 2.24 -0.86
N ALA A 182 -14.85 3.45 -1.10
CA ALA A 182 -14.19 4.68 -0.68
C ALA A 182 -14.01 4.80 0.85
N ARG A 183 -14.86 4.10 1.63
CA ARG A 183 -14.83 4.08 3.11
C ARG A 183 -13.93 2.99 3.70
N LEU A 184 -13.46 2.04 2.89
CA LEU A 184 -12.62 0.95 3.36
C LEU A 184 -11.24 1.44 3.80
N PRO A 185 -10.58 0.73 4.73
CA PRO A 185 -9.15 0.90 4.97
C PRO A 185 -8.39 0.88 3.66
N ARG A 186 -7.55 1.89 3.42
CA ARG A 186 -6.94 2.10 2.12
C ARG A 186 -5.42 2.15 2.17
N ARG A 187 -4.78 1.50 1.20
CA ARG A 187 -3.35 1.66 0.92
C ARG A 187 -3.14 2.29 -0.45
N GLU A 188 -2.30 3.30 -0.49
CA GLU A 188 -1.98 4.08 -1.68
C GLU A 188 -0.58 3.70 -2.19
N LEU A 189 -0.46 3.37 -3.49
CA LEU A 189 0.75 2.97 -4.19
C LEU A 189 0.87 3.79 -5.47
N PHE A 190 1.24 5.08 -5.34
CA PHE A 190 1.32 6.00 -6.48
C PHE A 190 2.67 5.94 -7.23
N ASP A 191 3.61 5.14 -6.74
CA ASP A 191 4.92 4.87 -7.34
C ASP A 191 4.92 3.70 -8.35
N LEU A 192 3.78 3.04 -8.54
CA LEU A 192 3.64 1.94 -9.50
C LEU A 192 3.72 2.42 -10.95
N PRO A 193 4.27 1.61 -11.87
CA PRO A 193 4.26 1.90 -13.30
C PRO A 193 2.85 1.78 -13.90
N ASP A 194 2.75 1.87 -15.24
CA ASP A 194 1.47 1.80 -15.96
C ASP A 194 0.67 0.54 -15.64
N PRO A 195 -0.66 0.66 -15.47
CA PRO A 195 -1.52 -0.43 -15.04
C PRO A 195 -1.55 -1.58 -16.07
N LYS A 196 -0.86 -2.67 -15.73
CA LYS A 196 -0.85 -3.95 -16.45
C LYS A 196 -1.15 -5.07 -15.46
N LEU A 197 -1.44 -6.27 -15.94
CA LEU A 197 -1.71 -7.42 -15.05
C LEU A 197 -0.56 -7.69 -14.07
N VAL A 198 0.69 -7.63 -14.55
CA VAL A 198 1.87 -7.82 -13.68
C VAL A 198 1.94 -6.74 -12.60
N VAL A 199 1.61 -5.50 -12.92
CA VAL A 199 1.58 -4.38 -11.97
C VAL A 199 0.44 -4.53 -10.98
N LEU A 200 -0.71 -5.04 -11.41
CA LEU A 200 -1.85 -5.33 -10.51
C LEU A 200 -1.49 -6.42 -9.49
N LYS A 201 -0.81 -7.49 -9.93
CA LYS A 201 -0.29 -8.53 -9.02
C LYS A 201 0.76 -7.98 -8.06
N GLN A 202 1.67 -7.13 -8.54
CA GLN A 202 2.65 -6.43 -7.71
C GLN A 202 1.96 -5.52 -6.67
N ALA A 203 0.91 -4.79 -7.08
CA ALA A 203 0.12 -3.95 -6.20
C ALA A 203 -0.54 -4.76 -5.08
N LEU A 204 -1.12 -5.93 -5.40
CA LEU A 204 -1.70 -6.83 -4.39
C LEU A 204 -0.63 -7.26 -3.38
N ARG A 205 0.53 -7.75 -3.83
CA ARG A 205 1.62 -8.18 -2.94
C ARG A 205 2.11 -7.03 -2.05
N ARG A 206 2.46 -5.87 -2.64
CA ARG A 206 2.94 -4.70 -1.89
C ARG A 206 1.86 -4.11 -0.97
N GLY A 207 0.62 -4.11 -1.45
CA GLY A 207 -0.52 -3.59 -0.69
C GLY A 207 -0.82 -4.44 0.56
N ARG A 208 -0.64 -5.75 0.50
CA ARG A 208 -0.81 -6.67 1.64
C ARG A 208 0.36 -6.62 2.63
N ALA A 209 1.54 -6.23 2.18
CA ALA A 209 2.75 -6.30 2.97
C ALA A 209 2.68 -5.53 4.29
N VAL A 210 3.32 -6.06 5.32
CA VAL A 210 3.66 -5.31 6.53
C VAL A 210 4.76 -4.31 6.18
N ARG A 211 4.51 -3.02 6.40
CA ARG A 211 5.54 -2.00 6.29
C ARG A 211 6.34 -1.93 7.57
N ILE A 212 7.64 -2.04 7.44
CA ILE A 212 8.60 -2.01 8.55
C ILE A 212 9.46 -0.77 8.39
N SER A 213 9.43 0.11 9.37
CA SER A 213 10.40 1.20 9.49
C SER A 213 11.53 0.69 10.37
N LEU A 214 12.71 0.47 9.77
CA LEU A 214 13.92 -0.02 10.46
C LEU A 214 14.88 1.16 10.67
N SER A 215 15.30 1.35 11.91
CA SER A 215 16.40 2.23 12.30
C SER A 215 17.48 1.39 13.00
N GLU A 216 18.68 1.41 12.47
CA GLU A 216 19.86 0.77 13.07
C GLU A 216 20.70 1.83 13.75
N PRO A 217 21.43 1.51 14.86
CA PRO A 217 22.37 2.45 15.46
C PRO A 217 23.41 2.87 14.41
N GLY A 218 23.75 4.14 14.39
CA GLY A 218 24.83 4.63 13.52
C GLY A 218 26.16 3.97 13.92
N PRO A 219 27.17 3.91 13.01
CA PRO A 219 28.49 3.47 13.38
C PRO A 219 28.97 4.36 14.52
N GLU A 220 29.48 3.72 15.61
CA GLU A 220 30.15 4.45 16.67
C GLU A 220 31.25 5.31 16.01
N SER A 221 31.18 6.62 16.24
CA SER A 221 32.31 7.51 15.88
C SER A 221 33.49 7.12 16.76
N ALA A 222 34.42 6.41 16.14
CA ALA A 222 35.68 6.06 16.78
C ALA A 222 36.56 7.32 16.98
#